data_8f19450094e516639d54046f67ee0170
#
_entry.id   8f19450094e516639d54046f67ee0170
#
_cell.length_a   1.000
_cell.length_b   1.000
_cell.length_c   1.000
_cell.angle_alpha   90.00
_cell.angle_beta   90.00
_cell.angle_gamma   90.00
#
_symmetry.space_group_name_H-M   'P 1'
#
loop_
_entity.id
_entity.type
_entity.pdbx_description
1 polymer ?
#
loop_
_entity_poly.entity_id
_entity_poly.type
_entity_poly.pdbx_seq_one_letter_code
_entity_poly.pdbx_strand_id
1 'polypeptide(L)'
;MKLACQEHMIPGDTVAAKWNVVASRGYSGIELRGGGDSDFLSRLPDLRQARREGVVFSSICGILPVFVAAFDQAARRDAVARVKVLLSVAAELGALGVVTPAAYGIHSNALPPFQAPRSEAEDRAVLIDSFGELGEHARREGVKVLIEPLNRYEDHMLNRLEQAAALCEAIGLDSLGIMADLFHMGLEEANSAAALIAVRKWLLHLHGADSNRWEPGAGQTDFVAIKGALREIGYDGFIALECRLSDPPTAALAMAAKVLS
;
A
#
# COMPACT_ATOMS: atom_id res chain seq x y z
N MET A 1 -3.89 -9.49 13.61
CA MET A 1 -3.04 -8.80 12.62
C MET A 1 -1.94 -9.74 12.19
N LYS A 2 -1.53 -9.66 10.93
CA LYS A 2 -0.42 -10.41 10.34
C LYS A 2 0.67 -9.43 9.93
N LEU A 3 1.93 -9.79 10.11
CA LEU A 3 3.04 -8.93 9.70
C LEU A 3 3.55 -9.33 8.32
N ALA A 4 3.86 -8.35 7.49
CA ALA A 4 4.57 -8.52 6.22
C ALA A 4 5.71 -7.49 6.12
N CYS A 5 6.56 -7.64 5.13
CA CYS A 5 7.64 -6.72 4.86
C CYS A 5 7.83 -6.61 3.34
N GLN A 6 8.08 -5.42 2.85
CA GLN A 6 8.44 -5.22 1.44
C GLN A 6 9.74 -5.94 1.11
N GLU A 7 9.74 -6.66 0.01
CA GLU A 7 10.81 -7.58 -0.39
C GLU A 7 12.21 -6.95 -0.51
N HIS A 8 12.27 -5.67 -0.92
CA HIS A 8 13.54 -4.97 -1.13
C HIS A 8 14.30 -4.65 0.17
N MET A 9 13.58 -4.62 1.30
CA MET A 9 14.14 -4.35 2.62
C MET A 9 14.70 -5.61 3.29
N ILE A 10 14.32 -6.78 2.78
CA ILE A 10 14.66 -8.07 3.40
C ILE A 10 16.00 -8.55 2.83
N PRO A 11 17.01 -8.86 3.68
CA PRO A 11 18.26 -9.47 3.22
C PRO A 11 18.04 -10.81 2.53
N GLY A 12 18.76 -11.06 1.44
CA GLY A 12 18.73 -12.30 0.67
C GLY A 12 18.60 -12.08 -0.83
N ASP A 13 19.19 -12.97 -1.63
CA ASP A 13 19.24 -12.85 -3.08
C ASP A 13 18.01 -13.45 -3.78
N THR A 14 17.28 -14.32 -3.11
CA THR A 14 16.06 -14.96 -3.64
C THR A 14 14.87 -14.70 -2.73
N VAL A 15 13.65 -14.76 -3.29
CA VAL A 15 12.41 -14.61 -2.51
C VAL A 15 12.33 -15.67 -1.40
N ALA A 16 12.76 -16.90 -1.65
CA ALA A 16 12.80 -17.96 -0.66
C ALA A 16 13.79 -17.65 0.50
N ALA A 17 14.98 -17.11 0.17
CA ALA A 17 15.93 -16.68 1.21
C ALA A 17 15.34 -15.53 2.05
N LYS A 18 14.73 -14.54 1.45
CA LYS A 18 14.02 -13.44 2.11
C LYS A 18 12.90 -13.95 3.02
N TRP A 19 12.11 -14.91 2.53
CA TRP A 19 11.05 -15.54 3.33
C TRP A 19 11.59 -16.18 4.60
N ASN A 20 12.67 -16.95 4.53
CA ASN A 20 13.30 -17.57 5.69
C ASN A 20 13.74 -16.52 6.74
N VAL A 21 14.24 -15.37 6.28
CA VAL A 21 14.65 -14.27 7.17
C VAL A 21 13.45 -13.71 7.94
N VAL A 22 12.33 -13.41 7.27
CA VAL A 22 11.18 -12.76 7.93
C VAL A 22 10.32 -13.76 8.68
N ALA A 23 10.09 -14.96 8.16
CA ALA A 23 9.30 -16.00 8.82
C ALA A 23 9.87 -16.38 10.19
N SER A 24 11.21 -16.49 10.31
CA SER A 24 11.89 -16.75 11.58
C SER A 24 11.74 -15.62 12.61
N ARG A 25 11.19 -14.46 12.22
CA ARG A 25 10.97 -13.27 13.07
C ARG A 25 9.48 -12.96 13.28
N GLY A 26 8.60 -13.92 12.96
CA GLY A 26 7.15 -13.78 13.20
C GLY A 26 6.39 -13.07 12.10
N TYR A 27 7.00 -12.82 10.96
CA TYR A 27 6.28 -12.32 9.79
C TYR A 27 5.52 -13.46 9.10
N SER A 28 4.38 -13.12 8.50
CA SER A 28 3.46 -14.06 7.86
C SER A 28 3.31 -13.78 6.37
N GLY A 29 4.04 -12.80 5.83
CA GLY A 29 3.98 -12.46 4.41
C GLY A 29 5.14 -11.59 3.93
N ILE A 30 5.31 -11.58 2.62
CA ILE A 30 6.16 -10.65 1.88
C ILE A 30 5.25 -9.78 1.03
N GLU A 31 5.47 -8.47 1.01
CA GLU A 31 4.88 -7.59 0.02
C GLU A 31 5.85 -7.43 -1.15
N LEU A 32 5.36 -7.71 -2.36
CA LEU A 32 6.15 -7.52 -3.58
C LEU A 32 6.16 -6.06 -4.01
N ARG A 33 7.14 -5.68 -4.80
CA ARG A 33 7.16 -4.40 -5.53
C ARG A 33 7.19 -4.66 -7.03
N GLY A 34 6.30 -4.01 -7.77
CA GLY A 34 6.20 -4.27 -9.20
C GLY A 34 5.71 -3.11 -10.05
N GLY A 35 6.25 -2.98 -11.27
CA GLY A 35 5.90 -1.96 -12.24
C GLY A 35 4.83 -2.39 -13.26
N GLY A 36 4.41 -3.65 -13.25
CA GLY A 36 3.52 -4.21 -14.28
C GLY A 36 4.15 -4.23 -15.67
N ASP A 37 5.47 -4.24 -15.74
CA ASP A 37 6.29 -4.23 -16.96
C ASP A 37 6.95 -5.59 -17.21
N SER A 38 7.72 -5.67 -18.31
CA SER A 38 8.45 -6.90 -18.71
C SER A 38 9.42 -7.37 -17.63
N ASP A 39 10.06 -6.44 -16.91
CA ASP A 39 11.06 -6.78 -15.89
C ASP A 39 10.39 -7.45 -14.69
N PHE A 40 9.26 -6.92 -14.24
CA PHE A 40 8.47 -7.57 -13.19
C PHE A 40 7.93 -8.92 -13.66
N LEU A 41 7.39 -9.00 -14.88
CA LEU A 41 6.82 -10.23 -15.43
C LEU A 41 7.88 -11.32 -15.64
N SER A 42 9.13 -10.97 -15.93
CA SER A 42 10.23 -11.93 -16.05
C SER A 42 10.49 -12.72 -14.77
N ARG A 43 10.09 -12.19 -13.61
CA ARG A 43 10.22 -12.82 -12.28
C ARG A 43 9.14 -13.87 -11.99
N LEU A 44 8.05 -13.92 -12.77
CA LEU A 44 6.88 -14.76 -12.45
C LEU A 44 7.22 -16.25 -12.27
N PRO A 45 8.10 -16.89 -13.06
CA PRO A 45 8.47 -18.29 -12.83
C PRO A 45 9.00 -18.53 -11.41
N ASP A 46 9.86 -17.65 -10.93
CA ASP A 46 10.47 -17.75 -9.59
C ASP A 46 9.45 -17.44 -8.48
N LEU A 47 8.58 -16.44 -8.68
CA LEU A 47 7.52 -16.12 -7.74
C LEU A 47 6.50 -17.25 -7.61
N ARG A 48 6.13 -17.90 -8.72
CA ARG A 48 5.27 -19.09 -8.74
C ARG A 48 5.91 -20.25 -7.99
N GLN A 49 7.21 -20.47 -8.18
CA GLN A 49 7.95 -21.50 -7.46
C GLN A 49 7.98 -21.20 -5.95
N ALA A 50 8.33 -19.98 -5.57
CA ALA A 50 8.35 -19.56 -4.16
C ALA A 50 6.98 -19.75 -3.49
N ARG A 51 5.87 -19.41 -4.18
CA ARG A 51 4.51 -19.68 -3.67
C ARG A 51 4.26 -21.17 -3.44
N ARG A 52 4.64 -22.04 -4.38
CA ARG A 52 4.51 -23.50 -4.21
C ARG A 52 5.32 -24.04 -3.05
N GLU A 53 6.43 -23.39 -2.72
CA GLU A 53 7.30 -23.69 -1.58
C GLU A 53 6.81 -23.10 -0.24
N GLY A 54 5.64 -22.45 -0.25
CA GLY A 54 4.99 -21.95 0.96
C GLY A 54 5.26 -20.49 1.28
N VAL A 55 5.89 -19.72 0.38
CA VAL A 55 5.99 -18.27 0.55
C VAL A 55 4.61 -17.64 0.42
N VAL A 56 4.25 -16.79 1.38
CA VAL A 56 3.00 -16.04 1.38
C VAL A 56 3.27 -14.62 0.88
N PHE A 57 2.55 -14.21 -0.17
CA PHE A 57 2.56 -12.85 -0.66
C PHE A 57 1.34 -12.10 -0.08
N SER A 58 1.58 -11.01 0.65
CA SER A 58 0.50 -10.22 1.26
C SER A 58 -0.22 -9.36 0.22
N SER A 59 0.54 -8.69 -0.62
CA SER A 59 0.10 -7.65 -1.56
C SER A 59 1.22 -7.36 -2.57
N ILE A 60 0.91 -6.53 -3.57
CA ILE A 60 1.90 -5.96 -4.48
C ILE A 60 1.83 -4.44 -4.37
N CYS A 61 2.90 -3.79 -3.96
CA CYS A 61 3.04 -2.35 -4.02
C CYS A 61 3.41 -1.92 -5.46
N GLY A 62 2.57 -1.11 -6.09
CA GLY A 62 2.76 -0.63 -7.45
C GLY A 62 3.87 0.42 -7.54
N ILE A 63 4.95 0.11 -8.26
CA ILE A 63 6.07 1.03 -8.52
C ILE A 63 6.01 1.44 -9.99
N LEU A 64 5.26 2.51 -10.23
CA LEU A 64 4.94 2.96 -11.58
C LEU A 64 5.74 4.22 -11.95
N PRO A 65 6.11 4.41 -13.21
CA PRO A 65 6.74 5.65 -13.66
C PRO A 65 5.79 6.85 -13.58
N VAL A 66 4.49 6.60 -13.71
CA VAL A 66 3.37 7.54 -13.49
C VAL A 66 2.20 6.78 -12.87
N PHE A 67 1.30 7.48 -12.19
CA PHE A 67 0.19 6.88 -11.48
C PHE A 67 -1.17 7.12 -12.15
N VAL A 68 -2.19 6.48 -11.59
CA VAL A 68 -3.52 6.32 -12.19
C VAL A 68 -4.34 7.61 -12.31
N ALA A 69 -3.89 8.70 -11.70
CA ALA A 69 -4.48 10.03 -11.85
C ALA A 69 -3.58 11.04 -12.58
N ALA A 70 -2.59 10.58 -13.34
CA ALA A 70 -1.70 11.44 -14.13
C ALA A 70 -2.48 12.48 -14.96
N PHE A 71 -1.88 13.67 -15.13
CA PHE A 71 -2.49 14.75 -15.90
C PHE A 71 -2.55 14.43 -17.40
N ASP A 72 -1.49 13.80 -17.93
CA ASP A 72 -1.48 13.29 -19.30
C ASP A 72 -2.37 12.04 -19.42
N GLN A 73 -3.30 12.06 -20.37
CA GLN A 73 -4.28 10.99 -20.56
C GLN A 73 -3.63 9.68 -21.05
N ALA A 74 -2.59 9.76 -21.87
CA ALA A 74 -1.92 8.56 -22.37
C ALA A 74 -1.10 7.89 -21.27
N ALA A 75 -0.37 8.68 -20.45
CA ALA A 75 0.35 8.21 -19.29
C ALA A 75 -0.60 7.60 -18.24
N ARG A 76 -1.77 8.21 -18.02
CA ARG A 76 -2.79 7.65 -17.12
C ARG A 76 -3.30 6.28 -17.60
N ARG A 77 -3.60 6.14 -18.91
CA ARG A 77 -4.02 4.85 -19.48
C ARG A 77 -2.95 3.77 -19.37
N ASP A 78 -1.68 4.12 -19.57
CA ASP A 78 -0.57 3.19 -19.37
C ASP A 78 -0.50 2.75 -17.90
N ALA A 79 -0.61 3.68 -16.95
CA ALA A 79 -0.62 3.36 -15.52
C ALA A 79 -1.76 2.41 -15.15
N VAL A 80 -2.98 2.69 -15.61
CA VAL A 80 -4.14 1.80 -15.39
C VAL A 80 -3.90 0.41 -16.00
N ALA A 81 -3.34 0.32 -17.20
CA ALA A 81 -3.01 -0.95 -17.82
C ALA A 81 -1.98 -1.75 -17.01
N ARG A 82 -0.93 -1.10 -16.51
CA ARG A 82 0.09 -1.73 -15.65
C ARG A 82 -0.49 -2.24 -14.33
N VAL A 83 -1.35 -1.45 -13.68
CA VAL A 83 -2.00 -1.89 -12.43
C VAL A 83 -2.91 -3.10 -12.69
N LYS A 84 -3.60 -3.18 -13.83
CA LYS A 84 -4.37 -4.38 -14.21
C LYS A 84 -3.49 -5.63 -14.35
N VAL A 85 -2.32 -5.49 -14.95
CA VAL A 85 -1.33 -6.59 -15.02
C VAL A 85 -0.95 -7.02 -13.60
N LEU A 86 -0.65 -6.07 -12.71
CA LEU A 86 -0.31 -6.39 -11.31
C LEU A 86 -1.47 -7.06 -10.57
N LEU A 87 -2.72 -6.65 -10.81
CA LEU A 87 -3.90 -7.28 -10.22
C LEU A 87 -4.07 -8.75 -10.64
N SER A 88 -3.86 -9.05 -11.94
CA SER A 88 -3.88 -10.42 -12.41
C SER A 88 -2.74 -11.27 -11.82
N VAL A 89 -1.55 -10.68 -11.65
CA VAL A 89 -0.43 -11.35 -10.97
C VAL A 89 -0.73 -11.55 -9.47
N ALA A 90 -1.34 -10.57 -8.81
CA ALA A 90 -1.76 -10.70 -7.41
C ALA A 90 -2.73 -11.88 -7.22
N ALA A 91 -3.72 -12.01 -8.11
CA ALA A 91 -4.65 -13.15 -8.12
C ALA A 91 -3.92 -14.49 -8.28
N GLU A 92 -3.00 -14.56 -9.24
CA GLU A 92 -2.22 -15.77 -9.49
C GLU A 92 -1.35 -16.17 -8.29
N LEU A 93 -0.73 -15.20 -7.63
CA LEU A 93 0.13 -15.41 -6.47
C LEU A 93 -0.65 -15.57 -5.15
N GLY A 94 -1.96 -15.36 -5.15
CA GLY A 94 -2.82 -15.44 -3.96
C GLY A 94 -2.60 -14.28 -2.99
N ALA A 95 -2.11 -13.15 -3.49
CA ALA A 95 -1.99 -11.90 -2.73
C ALA A 95 -3.36 -11.21 -2.61
N LEU A 96 -3.52 -10.35 -1.60
CA LEU A 96 -4.75 -9.59 -1.37
C LEU A 96 -5.12 -8.70 -2.56
N GLY A 97 -4.12 -8.06 -3.16
CA GLY A 97 -4.32 -7.11 -4.25
C GLY A 97 -3.12 -6.22 -4.48
N VAL A 98 -3.38 -5.06 -5.08
CA VAL A 98 -2.35 -4.09 -5.47
C VAL A 98 -2.55 -2.76 -4.75
N VAL A 99 -1.50 -2.30 -4.07
CA VAL A 99 -1.42 -0.96 -3.48
C VAL A 99 -1.05 0.04 -4.58
N THR A 100 -1.82 1.11 -4.70
CA THR A 100 -1.52 2.22 -5.61
C THR A 100 -2.09 3.53 -5.09
N PRO A 101 -1.26 4.59 -5.00
CA PRO A 101 -1.76 5.94 -4.79
C PRO A 101 -2.43 6.51 -6.06
N ALA A 102 -3.09 7.65 -5.92
CA ALA A 102 -3.63 8.42 -7.04
C ALA A 102 -2.52 9.00 -7.91
N ALA A 103 -1.54 9.64 -7.26
CA ALA A 103 -0.35 10.23 -7.86
C ALA A 103 0.83 10.12 -6.88
N TYR A 104 2.05 10.35 -7.37
CA TYR A 104 3.24 10.42 -6.55
C TYR A 104 4.26 11.36 -7.20
N GLY A 105 4.66 12.41 -6.47
CA GLY A 105 5.70 13.33 -6.91
C GLY A 105 5.37 14.21 -8.12
N ILE A 106 4.14 14.14 -8.66
CA ILE A 106 3.72 14.92 -9.84
C ILE A 106 3.41 16.36 -9.44
N HIS A 107 2.72 16.54 -8.34
CA HIS A 107 2.35 17.83 -7.81
C HIS A 107 2.10 17.73 -6.30
N SER A 108 2.61 18.68 -5.56
CA SER A 108 2.57 18.65 -4.09
C SER A 108 1.77 19.83 -3.56
N ASN A 109 1.01 19.60 -2.49
CA ASN A 109 0.24 20.61 -1.77
C ASN A 109 1.03 21.16 -0.56
N ALA A 110 2.35 21.24 -0.68
CA ALA A 110 3.26 21.49 0.44
C ALA A 110 3.12 22.88 1.06
N LEU A 111 3.23 23.92 0.26
CA LEU A 111 3.24 25.32 0.70
C LEU A 111 2.50 26.23 -0.29
N PRO A 112 1.80 27.28 0.19
CA PRO A 112 1.20 28.27 -0.69
C PRO A 112 2.32 29.15 -1.35
N PRO A 113 2.07 29.70 -2.56
CA PRO A 113 0.85 29.50 -3.33
C PRO A 113 0.82 28.12 -4.00
N PHE A 114 -0.25 27.34 -3.75
CA PHE A 114 -0.48 26.07 -4.40
C PHE A 114 -1.59 26.23 -5.45
N GLN A 115 -1.34 25.76 -6.66
CA GLN A 115 -2.35 25.75 -7.71
C GLN A 115 -2.23 24.45 -8.51
N ALA A 116 -3.20 23.55 -8.31
CA ALA A 116 -3.29 22.32 -9.07
C ALA A 116 -3.64 22.61 -10.53
N PRO A 117 -3.13 21.82 -11.49
CA PRO A 117 -3.46 21.93 -12.92
C PRO A 117 -4.94 21.62 -13.21
N ARG A 118 -5.60 20.84 -12.37
CA ARG A 118 -7.04 20.54 -12.44
C ARG A 118 -7.74 21.00 -11.17
N SER A 119 -9.04 21.30 -11.28
CA SER A 119 -9.89 21.52 -10.11
C SER A 119 -10.13 20.22 -9.32
N GLU A 120 -10.51 20.32 -8.05
CA GLU A 120 -10.89 19.17 -7.24
C GLU A 120 -11.99 18.30 -7.85
N ALA A 121 -12.94 18.92 -8.55
CA ALA A 121 -14.01 18.22 -9.24
C ALA A 121 -13.49 17.39 -10.43
N GLU A 122 -12.55 17.95 -11.19
CA GLU A 122 -11.90 17.24 -12.30
C GLU A 122 -10.99 16.11 -11.79
N ASP A 123 -10.24 16.35 -10.73
CA ASP A 123 -9.44 15.29 -10.07
C ASP A 123 -10.34 14.17 -9.57
N ARG A 124 -11.45 14.51 -8.90
CA ARG A 124 -12.42 13.51 -8.44
C ARG A 124 -13.02 12.69 -9.59
N ALA A 125 -13.36 13.32 -10.72
CA ALA A 125 -13.88 12.60 -11.88
C ALA A 125 -12.84 11.62 -12.45
N VAL A 126 -11.58 12.02 -12.54
CA VAL A 126 -10.47 11.17 -12.98
C VAL A 126 -10.24 10.00 -12.01
N LEU A 127 -10.33 10.24 -10.71
CA LEU A 127 -10.17 9.18 -9.71
C LEU A 127 -11.30 8.16 -9.79
N ILE A 128 -12.56 8.61 -9.94
CA ILE A 128 -13.72 7.72 -10.12
C ILE A 128 -13.56 6.86 -11.37
N ASP A 129 -13.16 7.45 -12.49
CA ASP A 129 -12.93 6.75 -13.75
C ASP A 129 -11.84 5.69 -13.62
N SER A 130 -10.64 6.08 -13.18
CA SER A 130 -9.48 5.19 -13.09
C SER A 130 -9.66 4.08 -12.06
N PHE A 131 -10.09 4.41 -10.84
CA PHE A 131 -10.30 3.41 -9.79
C PHE A 131 -11.56 2.56 -10.04
N GLY A 132 -12.58 3.09 -10.72
CA GLY A 132 -13.73 2.32 -11.19
C GLY A 132 -13.32 1.24 -12.18
N GLU A 133 -12.51 1.60 -13.19
CA GLU A 133 -11.98 0.65 -14.18
C GLU A 133 -11.09 -0.42 -13.54
N LEU A 134 -10.23 -0.03 -12.59
CA LEU A 134 -9.38 -0.96 -11.83
C LEU A 134 -10.20 -1.85 -10.91
N GLY A 135 -11.20 -1.31 -10.23
CA GLY A 135 -12.10 -2.06 -9.36
C GLY A 135 -12.87 -3.14 -10.12
N GLU A 136 -13.39 -2.81 -11.30
CA GLU A 136 -14.05 -3.81 -12.16
C GLU A 136 -13.09 -4.93 -12.62
N HIS A 137 -11.83 -4.60 -12.91
CA HIS A 137 -10.82 -5.61 -13.21
C HIS A 137 -10.52 -6.47 -12.00
N ALA A 138 -10.26 -5.86 -10.85
CA ALA A 138 -9.97 -6.56 -9.58
C ALA A 138 -11.12 -7.50 -9.17
N ARG A 139 -12.38 -7.07 -9.36
CA ARG A 139 -13.56 -7.88 -9.10
C ARG A 139 -13.57 -9.17 -9.93
N ARG A 140 -13.21 -9.09 -11.21
CA ARG A 140 -13.13 -10.28 -12.09
C ARG A 140 -11.99 -11.23 -11.71
N GLU A 141 -10.88 -10.68 -11.23
CA GLU A 141 -9.72 -11.46 -10.78
C GLU A 141 -9.87 -11.98 -9.33
N GLY A 142 -10.88 -11.52 -8.59
CA GLY A 142 -11.10 -11.92 -7.20
C GLY A 142 -10.13 -11.32 -6.20
N VAL A 143 -9.52 -10.17 -6.51
CA VAL A 143 -8.55 -9.43 -5.70
C VAL A 143 -9.02 -8.01 -5.41
N LYS A 144 -8.20 -7.21 -4.74
CA LYS A 144 -8.53 -5.85 -4.32
C LYS A 144 -7.60 -4.80 -4.94
N VAL A 145 -8.15 -3.61 -5.23
CA VAL A 145 -7.35 -2.39 -5.38
C VAL A 145 -7.26 -1.74 -4.01
N LEU A 146 -6.06 -1.49 -3.55
CA LEU A 146 -5.76 -0.92 -2.24
C LEU A 146 -5.33 0.53 -2.45
N ILE A 147 -6.29 1.45 -2.27
CA ILE A 147 -6.07 2.89 -2.50
C ILE A 147 -5.26 3.45 -1.35
N GLU A 148 -4.15 4.07 -1.67
CA GLU A 148 -3.23 4.66 -0.70
C GLU A 148 -3.32 6.19 -0.71
N PRO A 149 -3.83 6.82 0.34
CA PRO A 149 -3.64 8.25 0.56
C PRO A 149 -2.20 8.55 0.96
N LEU A 150 -1.56 9.50 0.28
CA LEU A 150 -0.22 9.96 0.58
C LEU A 150 -0.24 11.31 1.29
N ASN A 151 0.85 11.65 1.96
CA ASN A 151 0.98 12.98 2.56
C ASN A 151 1.02 14.08 1.48
N ARG A 152 0.70 15.32 1.88
CA ARG A 152 0.59 16.51 1.02
C ARG A 152 1.88 16.88 0.27
N TYR A 153 3.04 16.37 0.69
CA TYR A 153 4.31 16.62 0.02
C TYR A 153 4.53 15.69 -1.17
N GLU A 154 3.76 14.61 -1.26
CA GLU A 154 3.90 13.57 -2.27
C GLU A 154 2.69 13.47 -3.21
N ASP A 155 1.47 13.77 -2.74
CA ASP A 155 0.25 13.85 -3.54
C ASP A 155 -0.60 15.05 -3.09
N HIS A 156 -1.44 15.56 -4.00
CA HIS A 156 -2.38 16.64 -3.69
C HIS A 156 -3.85 16.19 -3.71
N MET A 157 -4.15 15.00 -4.17
CA MET A 157 -5.52 14.55 -4.44
C MET A 157 -6.14 13.77 -3.28
N LEU A 158 -5.41 12.80 -2.74
CA LEU A 158 -5.87 11.95 -1.64
C LEU A 158 -4.83 11.94 -0.52
N ASN A 159 -5.12 12.65 0.57
CA ASN A 159 -4.18 12.78 1.69
C ASN A 159 -4.68 12.09 2.96
N ARG A 160 -6.00 11.96 3.14
CA ARG A 160 -6.59 11.38 4.35
C ARG A 160 -7.45 10.17 4.03
N LEU A 161 -7.54 9.27 5.00
CA LEU A 161 -8.32 8.04 4.87
C LEU A 161 -9.81 8.31 4.56
N GLU A 162 -10.39 9.37 5.12
CA GLU A 162 -11.78 9.74 4.84
C GLU A 162 -12.04 10.08 3.37
N GLN A 163 -11.04 10.69 2.69
CA GLN A 163 -11.15 11.01 1.26
C GLN A 163 -11.17 9.74 0.42
N ALA A 164 -10.30 8.76 0.74
CA ALA A 164 -10.30 7.46 0.08
C ALA A 164 -11.59 6.66 0.36
N ALA A 165 -12.13 6.73 1.60
CA ALA A 165 -13.40 6.10 1.93
C ALA A 165 -14.56 6.70 1.12
N ALA A 166 -14.62 8.03 0.99
CA ALA A 166 -15.62 8.72 0.18
C ALA A 166 -15.48 8.38 -1.33
N LEU A 167 -14.27 8.10 -1.80
CA LEU A 167 -14.04 7.62 -3.17
C LEU A 167 -14.54 6.17 -3.33
N CYS A 168 -14.21 5.26 -2.42
CA CYS A 168 -14.71 3.88 -2.42
C CYS A 168 -16.25 3.85 -2.40
N GLU A 169 -16.88 4.67 -1.58
CA GLU A 169 -18.35 4.78 -1.52
C GLU A 169 -18.95 5.31 -2.81
N ALA A 170 -18.35 6.33 -3.42
CA ALA A 170 -18.84 6.90 -4.67
C ALA A 170 -18.77 5.91 -5.84
N ILE A 171 -17.74 5.06 -5.89
CA ILE A 171 -17.58 4.02 -6.92
C ILE A 171 -18.47 2.80 -6.61
N GLY A 172 -18.60 2.42 -5.34
CA GLY A 172 -19.54 1.39 -4.89
C GLY A 172 -19.13 -0.06 -5.23
N LEU A 173 -17.83 -0.32 -5.48
CA LEU A 173 -17.32 -1.65 -5.76
C LEU A 173 -16.65 -2.25 -4.51
N ASP A 174 -17.00 -3.47 -4.15
CA ASP A 174 -16.41 -4.22 -3.03
C ASP A 174 -14.98 -4.69 -3.27
N SER A 175 -14.51 -4.62 -4.51
CA SER A 175 -13.12 -4.86 -4.92
C SER A 175 -12.17 -3.70 -4.63
N LEU A 176 -12.69 -2.56 -4.18
CA LEU A 176 -11.90 -1.43 -3.70
C LEU A 176 -11.75 -1.48 -2.19
N GLY A 177 -10.64 -0.99 -1.69
CA GLY A 177 -10.42 -0.77 -0.28
C GLY A 177 -9.28 0.21 -0.05
N ILE A 178 -9.01 0.49 1.21
CA ILE A 178 -8.00 1.44 1.64
C ILE A 178 -6.77 0.69 2.14
N MET A 179 -5.61 1.13 1.72
CA MET A 179 -4.36 0.88 2.39
C MET A 179 -4.00 2.13 3.20
N ALA A 180 -3.78 1.96 4.50
CA ALA A 180 -3.42 3.04 5.42
C ALA A 180 -1.92 2.98 5.73
N ASP A 181 -1.15 3.96 5.29
CA ASP A 181 0.26 4.08 5.65
C ASP A 181 0.42 4.96 6.90
N LEU A 182 0.96 4.38 7.96
CA LEU A 182 1.08 5.04 9.27
C LEU A 182 2.02 6.26 9.25
N PHE A 183 3.00 6.30 8.34
CA PHE A 183 3.84 7.48 8.15
C PHE A 183 3.06 8.63 7.51
N HIS A 184 2.33 8.36 6.41
CA HIS A 184 1.52 9.38 5.75
C HIS A 184 0.40 9.90 6.68
N MET A 185 -0.25 9.00 7.40
CA MET A 185 -1.25 9.37 8.42
C MET A 185 -0.68 10.25 9.52
N GLY A 186 0.56 10.01 9.94
CA GLY A 186 1.24 10.84 10.95
C GLY A 186 1.42 12.29 10.54
N LEU A 187 1.38 12.59 9.24
CA LEU A 187 1.48 13.94 8.68
C LEU A 187 0.12 14.58 8.41
N GLU A 188 -0.91 13.78 8.12
CA GLU A 188 -2.20 14.27 7.61
C GLU A 188 -3.37 14.10 8.58
N GLU A 189 -3.37 13.06 9.42
CA GLU A 189 -4.47 12.79 10.32
C GLU A 189 -4.27 13.48 11.68
N ALA A 190 -5.28 14.17 12.18
CA ALA A 190 -5.23 14.75 13.52
C ALA A 190 -5.15 13.68 14.61
N ASN A 191 -5.71 12.48 14.35
CA ASN A 191 -5.66 11.32 15.23
C ASN A 191 -5.73 10.04 14.37
N SER A 192 -4.59 9.40 14.19
CA SER A 192 -4.48 8.19 13.34
C SER A 192 -5.35 7.03 13.85
N ALA A 193 -5.46 6.81 15.16
CA ALA A 193 -6.29 5.76 15.71
C ALA A 193 -7.79 5.99 15.40
N ALA A 194 -8.28 7.21 15.59
CA ALA A 194 -9.66 7.57 15.26
C ALA A 194 -9.94 7.47 13.76
N ALA A 195 -8.98 7.86 12.90
CA ALA A 195 -9.11 7.75 11.45
C ALA A 195 -9.23 6.29 11.00
N LEU A 196 -8.44 5.36 11.56
CA LEU A 196 -8.56 3.91 11.28
C LEU A 196 -9.94 3.37 11.65
N ILE A 197 -10.47 3.74 12.82
CA ILE A 197 -11.80 3.32 13.27
C ILE A 197 -12.88 3.85 12.31
N ALA A 198 -12.78 5.10 11.88
CA ALA A 198 -13.76 5.73 11.00
C ALA A 198 -13.88 5.02 9.64
N VAL A 199 -12.77 4.53 9.10
CA VAL A 199 -12.75 3.86 7.79
C VAL A 199 -12.80 2.34 7.85
N ARG A 200 -13.11 1.74 9.01
CA ARG A 200 -13.06 0.29 9.25
C ARG A 200 -13.74 -0.57 8.17
N LYS A 201 -14.78 -0.04 7.52
CA LYS A 201 -15.50 -0.72 6.44
C LYS A 201 -14.64 -0.98 5.21
N TRP A 202 -13.71 -0.07 4.94
CA TRP A 202 -12.89 -0.05 3.74
C TRP A 202 -11.42 -0.42 4.00
N LEU A 203 -10.99 -0.48 5.26
CA LEU A 203 -9.60 -0.76 5.65
C LEU A 203 -9.23 -2.21 5.38
N LEU A 204 -8.36 -2.46 4.42
CA LEU A 204 -7.95 -3.79 4.00
C LEU A 204 -6.47 -4.09 4.21
N HIS A 205 -5.63 -3.07 4.25
CA HIS A 205 -4.17 -3.21 4.34
C HIS A 205 -3.55 -2.03 5.09
N LEU A 206 -2.38 -2.24 5.69
CA LEU A 206 -1.60 -1.15 6.29
C LEU A 206 -0.15 -1.23 5.85
N HIS A 207 0.48 -0.04 5.73
CA HIS A 207 1.94 0.07 5.77
C HIS A 207 2.41 0.53 7.14
N GLY A 208 3.45 -0.14 7.64
CA GLY A 208 4.06 0.11 8.94
C GLY A 208 5.40 0.84 8.79
N ALA A 209 5.43 2.08 9.24
CA ALA A 209 6.64 2.87 9.43
C ALA A 209 6.46 3.76 10.65
N ASP A 210 7.56 4.23 11.24
CA ASP A 210 7.52 5.23 12.29
C ASP A 210 7.44 6.66 11.70
N SER A 211 7.23 7.65 12.55
CA SER A 211 7.07 9.08 12.18
C SER A 211 8.23 9.67 11.38
N ASN A 212 9.38 9.06 11.42
CA ASN A 212 10.61 9.44 10.70
C ASN A 212 10.92 8.53 9.49
N ARG A 213 9.97 7.69 9.07
CA ARG A 213 10.09 6.69 7.99
C ARG A 213 11.15 5.60 8.28
N TRP A 214 11.58 5.42 9.53
CA TRP A 214 12.33 4.25 9.99
C TRP A 214 11.38 3.15 10.46
N GLU A 215 11.96 2.01 10.87
CA GLU A 215 11.19 0.88 11.41
C GLU A 215 10.35 1.27 12.63
N PRO A 216 9.19 0.66 12.84
CA PRO A 216 8.37 0.85 14.03
C PRO A 216 9.16 0.71 15.33
N GLY A 217 9.08 1.73 16.20
CA GLY A 217 9.81 1.86 17.44
C GLY A 217 11.06 2.76 17.38
N ALA A 218 11.40 3.28 16.19
CA ALA A 218 12.53 4.18 16.01
C ALA A 218 12.14 5.67 15.98
N GLY A 219 10.86 6.01 16.14
CA GLY A 219 10.34 7.38 16.12
C GLY A 219 9.34 7.65 17.24
N GLN A 220 8.29 8.40 16.92
CA GLN A 220 7.32 8.93 17.89
C GLN A 220 5.88 8.44 17.65
N THR A 221 5.66 7.51 16.72
CA THR A 221 4.32 7.00 16.42
C THR A 221 3.73 6.26 17.63
N ASP A 222 2.50 6.59 18.02
CA ASP A 222 1.80 5.90 19.12
C ASP A 222 1.24 4.55 18.63
N PHE A 223 2.09 3.56 18.54
CA PHE A 223 1.69 2.19 18.17
C PHE A 223 0.76 1.53 19.19
N VAL A 224 0.69 2.03 20.44
CA VAL A 224 -0.25 1.51 21.45
C VAL A 224 -1.67 1.90 21.06
N ALA A 225 -1.89 3.20 20.77
CA ALA A 225 -3.18 3.69 20.32
C ALA A 225 -3.61 3.06 18.99
N ILE A 226 -2.70 2.95 18.01
CA ILE A 226 -2.95 2.31 16.71
C ILE A 226 -3.36 0.85 16.88
N LYS A 227 -2.61 0.05 17.65
CA LYS A 227 -2.96 -1.35 17.92
C LYS A 227 -4.29 -1.47 18.68
N GLY A 228 -4.58 -0.53 19.57
CA GLY A 228 -5.87 -0.42 20.26
C GLY A 228 -7.02 -0.27 19.26
N ALA A 229 -6.91 0.68 18.35
CA ALA A 229 -7.90 0.93 17.30
C ALA A 229 -8.09 -0.28 16.37
N LEU A 230 -7.00 -0.90 15.93
CA LEU A 230 -7.05 -2.09 15.07
C LEU A 230 -7.71 -3.30 15.76
N ARG A 231 -7.49 -3.49 17.06
CA ARG A 231 -8.20 -4.51 17.85
C ARG A 231 -9.68 -4.19 18.00
N GLU A 232 -10.02 -2.95 18.27
CA GLU A 232 -11.41 -2.49 18.41
C GLU A 232 -12.24 -2.78 17.16
N ILE A 233 -11.68 -2.56 15.98
CA ILE A 233 -12.36 -2.83 14.71
C ILE A 233 -12.24 -4.29 14.24
N GLY A 234 -11.55 -5.15 14.99
CA GLY A 234 -11.34 -6.56 14.63
C GLY A 234 -10.45 -6.75 13.39
N TYR A 235 -9.49 -5.85 13.16
CA TYR A 235 -8.61 -5.95 11.99
C TYR A 235 -7.72 -7.20 12.06
N ASP A 236 -7.80 -8.06 11.05
CA ASP A 236 -7.04 -9.32 10.93
C ASP A 236 -6.13 -9.39 9.68
N GLY A 237 -6.06 -8.28 8.93
CA GLY A 237 -5.25 -8.13 7.73
C GLY A 237 -3.76 -8.01 8.01
N PHE A 238 -3.01 -7.65 6.97
CA PHE A 238 -1.57 -7.45 7.04
C PHE A 238 -1.20 -6.00 7.37
N ILE A 239 -0.14 -5.86 8.17
CA ILE A 239 0.68 -4.64 8.24
C ILE A 239 2.01 -4.99 7.57
N ALA A 240 2.28 -4.41 6.40
CA ALA A 240 3.55 -4.58 5.70
C ALA A 240 4.51 -3.45 6.06
N LEU A 241 5.74 -3.77 6.41
CA LEU A 241 6.75 -2.73 6.60
C LEU A 241 7.09 -2.08 5.27
N GLU A 242 7.03 -0.75 5.23
CA GLU A 242 7.54 0.12 4.18
C GLU A 242 8.29 1.30 4.81
N CYS A 243 9.57 1.09 5.10
CA CYS A 243 10.37 2.04 5.87
C CYS A 243 11.86 1.90 5.54
N ARG A 244 12.69 2.69 6.19
CA ARG A 244 14.12 2.41 6.28
C ARG A 244 14.35 1.47 7.45
N LEU A 245 15.36 0.61 7.33
CA LEU A 245 15.79 -0.25 8.44
C LEU A 245 17.15 0.21 8.95
N SER A 246 17.29 0.28 10.26
CA SER A 246 18.57 0.49 10.91
C SER A 246 19.48 -0.74 10.74
N ASP A 247 20.76 -0.54 10.91
CA ASP A 247 21.76 -1.61 10.77
C ASP A 247 22.01 -2.33 12.12
N PRO A 248 22.01 -3.65 12.17
CA PRO A 248 21.75 -4.58 11.06
C PRO A 248 20.25 -4.77 10.78
N PRO A 249 19.82 -4.88 9.50
CA PRO A 249 18.42 -4.96 9.13
C PRO A 249 17.63 -6.07 9.83
N THR A 250 18.29 -7.19 10.14
CA THR A 250 17.66 -8.31 10.84
C THR A 250 17.27 -7.98 12.29
N ALA A 251 17.98 -7.07 12.96
CA ALA A 251 17.64 -6.59 14.29
C ALA A 251 16.47 -5.58 14.21
N ALA A 252 16.48 -4.69 13.24
CA ALA A 252 15.41 -3.75 12.98
C ALA A 252 14.08 -4.48 12.66
N LEU A 253 14.10 -5.52 11.83
CA LEU A 253 12.95 -6.38 11.57
C LEU A 253 12.41 -7.05 12.85
N ALA A 254 13.28 -7.53 13.72
CA ALA A 254 12.87 -8.14 14.98
C ALA A 254 12.25 -7.10 15.95
N MET A 255 12.81 -5.89 16.00
CA MET A 255 12.25 -4.79 16.79
C MET A 255 10.87 -4.37 16.28
N ALA A 256 10.72 -4.15 14.97
CA ALA A 256 9.44 -3.80 14.37
C ALA A 256 8.36 -4.85 14.64
N ALA A 257 8.71 -6.15 14.53
CA ALA A 257 7.81 -7.23 14.86
C ALA A 257 7.34 -7.17 16.33
N LYS A 258 8.25 -6.90 17.27
CA LYS A 258 7.92 -6.75 18.70
C LYS A 258 7.00 -5.55 18.97
N VAL A 259 7.18 -4.44 18.26
CA VAL A 259 6.36 -3.24 18.44
C VAL A 259 4.94 -3.47 17.89
N LEU A 260 4.83 -4.17 16.77
CA LEU A 260 3.56 -4.37 16.06
C LEU A 260 2.75 -5.60 16.54
N SER A 261 3.35 -6.53 17.26
CA SER A 261 2.69 -7.72 17.82
C SER A 261 1.80 -7.48 19.06
#